data_094f115ea8c03f02b76494c0739b6229
#
_entry.id   094f115ea8c03f02b76494c0739b6229
#
_cell.length_a   1.000
_cell.length_b   1.000
_cell.length_c   1.000
_cell.angle_alpha   90.00
_cell.angle_beta   90.00
_cell.angle_gamma   90.00
#
_symmetry.space_group_name_H-M   'P 1'
#
loop_
_entity.id
_entity.type
_entity.pdbx_description
1 polymer ?
#
loop_
_entity_poly.entity_id
_entity_poly.type
_entity_poly.pdbx_seq_one_letter_code
_entity_poly.pdbx_strand_id
1 'polypeptide(L)'
;MAVVSVAAAKTIYRRLHKKCAGSITPPRVGALSPSELQSVGLTSAKVRTISELTAGVLSGAVPLKRFPFMSDEEIVDALTPLFGIGRWTAEMFLIFQLGRLDVWPVDDLAVRRGWDAIHQSRKSTSAKELRPLGERFAGMRSVVAWYCWRAS
;
A
#
# COMPACT_ATOMS: atom_id res chain seq x y z
N MET A 1 -10.38 5.17 -10.64
CA MET A 1 -8.92 5.32 -10.36
C MET A 1 -8.17 4.61 -11.49
N ALA A 2 -7.31 5.31 -12.23
CA ALA A 2 -6.56 4.68 -13.33
C ALA A 2 -5.53 3.71 -12.73
N VAL A 3 -5.65 2.43 -13.07
CA VAL A 3 -4.68 1.40 -12.68
C VAL A 3 -3.42 1.63 -13.51
N VAL A 4 -2.34 2.00 -12.85
CA VAL A 4 -1.03 2.14 -13.51
C VAL A 4 -0.49 0.75 -13.78
N SER A 5 -0.10 0.45 -15.02
CA SER A 5 0.52 -0.85 -15.33
C SER A 5 1.85 -1.02 -14.58
N VAL A 6 2.23 -2.27 -14.30
CA VAL A 6 3.50 -2.59 -13.62
C VAL A 6 4.70 -1.99 -14.39
N ALA A 7 4.66 -1.99 -15.71
CA ALA A 7 5.71 -1.41 -16.55
C ALA A 7 5.81 0.12 -16.36
N ALA A 8 4.67 0.82 -16.31
CA ALA A 8 4.63 2.25 -16.06
C ALA A 8 5.12 2.59 -14.64
N ALA A 9 4.70 1.82 -13.62
CA ALA A 9 5.16 1.99 -12.25
C ALA A 9 6.68 1.82 -12.13
N LYS A 10 7.26 0.79 -12.76
CA LYS A 10 8.73 0.59 -12.82
C LYS A 10 9.45 1.75 -13.49
N THR A 11 8.85 2.33 -14.52
CA THR A 11 9.46 3.48 -15.23
C THR A 11 9.46 4.72 -14.35
N ILE A 12 8.34 5.03 -13.68
CA ILE A 12 8.23 6.14 -12.73
C ILE A 12 9.23 5.97 -11.59
N TYR A 13 9.30 4.77 -11.00
CA TYR A 13 10.26 4.46 -9.93
C TYR A 13 11.71 4.73 -10.36
N ARG A 14 12.14 4.23 -11.53
CA ARG A 14 13.50 4.46 -12.04
C ARG A 14 13.81 5.94 -12.24
N ARG A 15 12.85 6.72 -12.75
CA ARG A 15 13.03 8.16 -12.94
C ARG A 15 13.14 8.89 -11.60
N LEU A 16 12.30 8.55 -10.63
CA LEU A 16 12.37 9.11 -9.28
C LEU A 16 13.68 8.74 -8.60
N HIS A 17 14.10 7.49 -8.68
CA HIS A 17 15.39 7.01 -8.15
C HIS A 17 16.58 7.81 -8.72
N LYS A 18 16.58 8.06 -10.05
CA LYS A 18 17.59 8.90 -10.69
C LYS A 18 17.55 10.35 -10.19
N LYS A 19 16.36 10.95 -10.04
CA LYS A 19 16.23 12.30 -9.49
C LYS A 19 16.68 12.41 -8.04
N CYS A 20 16.51 11.34 -7.27
CA CYS A 20 16.99 11.24 -5.89
C CYS A 20 18.46 10.78 -5.80
N ALA A 21 19.29 10.99 -6.83
CA ALA A 21 20.69 10.62 -6.86
C ALA A 21 20.98 9.17 -6.41
N GLY A 22 20.15 8.23 -6.90
CA GLY A 22 20.31 6.79 -6.66
C GLY A 22 19.84 6.28 -5.30
N SER A 23 19.11 7.10 -4.51
CA SER A 23 18.55 6.64 -3.24
C SER A 23 17.30 7.45 -2.88
N ILE A 24 16.13 6.80 -2.87
CA ILE A 24 14.87 7.42 -2.49
C ILE A 24 14.79 7.48 -0.96
N THR A 25 15.09 8.65 -0.41
CA THR A 25 15.00 8.92 1.03
C THR A 25 14.09 10.13 1.29
N PRO A 26 13.47 10.26 2.47
CA PRO A 26 12.60 11.39 2.76
C PRO A 26 13.27 12.76 2.54
N PRO A 27 14.53 13.01 2.96
CA PRO A 27 15.18 14.29 2.68
C PRO A 27 15.37 14.56 1.19
N ARG A 28 15.72 13.54 0.39
CA ARG A 28 15.93 13.71 -1.05
C ARG A 28 14.63 13.93 -1.81
N VAL A 29 13.56 13.22 -1.41
CA VAL A 29 12.23 13.44 -2.00
C VAL A 29 11.69 14.81 -1.60
N GLY A 30 11.87 15.21 -0.34
CA GLY A 30 11.43 16.52 0.17
C GLY A 30 12.17 17.72 -0.45
N ALA A 31 13.35 17.51 -1.02
CA ALA A 31 14.09 18.53 -1.77
C ALA A 31 13.56 18.74 -3.21
N LEU A 32 12.73 17.83 -3.73
CA LEU A 32 12.17 17.94 -5.08
C LEU A 32 10.92 18.84 -5.08
N SER A 33 10.86 19.72 -6.06
CA SER A 33 9.66 20.52 -6.30
C SER A 33 8.49 19.67 -6.82
N PRO A 34 7.23 20.12 -6.69
CA PRO A 34 6.08 19.44 -7.27
C PRO A 34 6.21 19.20 -8.78
N SER A 35 6.78 20.15 -9.53
CA SER A 35 7.01 20.01 -10.96
C SER A 35 8.04 18.94 -11.30
N GLU A 36 9.07 18.78 -10.49
CA GLU A 36 10.05 17.70 -10.63
C GLU A 36 9.44 16.35 -10.35
N LEU A 37 8.59 16.22 -9.33
CA LEU A 37 7.85 15.00 -9.05
C LEU A 37 6.84 14.67 -10.17
N GLN A 38 6.19 15.68 -10.77
CA GLN A 38 5.33 15.45 -11.95
C GLN A 38 6.15 14.98 -13.15
N SER A 39 7.34 15.54 -13.37
CA SER A 39 8.19 15.22 -14.54
C SER A 39 8.66 13.75 -14.57
N VAL A 40 8.63 13.01 -13.43
CA VAL A 40 8.90 11.57 -13.42
C VAL A 40 7.70 10.73 -13.85
N GLY A 41 6.53 11.33 -14.01
CA GLY A 41 5.29 10.68 -14.43
C GLY A 41 4.25 10.51 -13.31
N LEU A 42 4.41 11.21 -12.18
CA LEU A 42 3.42 11.21 -11.11
C LEU A 42 2.27 12.18 -11.42
N THR A 43 1.04 11.74 -11.16
CA THR A 43 -0.13 12.64 -11.22
C THR A 43 -0.10 13.63 -10.06
N SER A 44 -0.78 14.78 -10.20
CA SER A 44 -0.86 15.80 -9.13
C SER A 44 -1.33 15.21 -7.79
N ALA A 45 -2.31 14.29 -7.82
CA ALA A 45 -2.77 13.59 -6.61
C ALA A 45 -1.65 12.76 -5.95
N LYS A 46 -0.84 12.04 -6.75
CA LYS A 46 0.29 11.24 -6.23
C LYS A 46 1.44 12.12 -5.74
N VAL A 47 1.68 13.24 -6.40
CA VAL A 47 2.64 14.26 -5.92
C VAL A 47 2.22 14.75 -4.54
N ARG A 48 0.94 15.13 -4.35
CA ARG A 48 0.42 15.54 -3.06
C ARG A 48 0.59 14.45 -1.99
N THR A 49 0.21 13.20 -2.30
CA THR A 49 0.38 12.06 -1.38
C THR A 49 1.84 11.90 -0.94
N ILE A 50 2.78 11.91 -1.89
CA ILE A 50 4.20 11.73 -1.61
C ILE A 50 4.75 12.91 -0.80
N SER A 51 4.35 14.14 -1.12
CA SER A 51 4.78 15.33 -0.40
C SER A 51 4.28 15.34 1.05
N GLU A 52 3.00 15.02 1.28
CA GLU A 52 2.43 14.93 2.64
C GLU A 52 3.10 13.81 3.45
N LEU A 53 3.29 12.62 2.85
CA LEU A 53 3.99 11.51 3.51
C LEU A 53 5.42 11.91 3.86
N THR A 54 6.14 12.53 2.93
CA THR A 54 7.53 12.98 3.14
C THR A 54 7.61 13.99 4.27
N ALA A 55 6.72 14.99 4.28
CA ALA A 55 6.65 15.99 5.35
C ALA A 55 6.33 15.35 6.71
N GLY A 56 5.37 14.40 6.74
CA GLY A 56 5.01 13.66 7.94
C GLY A 56 6.18 12.84 8.51
N VAL A 57 6.98 12.23 7.64
CA VAL A 57 8.17 11.47 8.06
C VAL A 57 9.27 12.41 8.59
N LEU A 58 9.52 13.52 7.91
CA LEU A 58 10.56 14.47 8.29
C LEU A 58 10.23 15.20 9.60
N SER A 59 8.96 15.49 9.84
CA SER A 59 8.50 16.10 11.10
C SER A 59 8.38 15.11 12.27
N GLY A 60 8.43 13.78 11.97
CA GLY A 60 8.20 12.74 12.97
C GLY A 60 6.72 12.42 13.23
N ALA A 61 5.77 13.10 12.59
CA ALA A 61 4.35 12.79 12.68
C ALA A 61 4.03 11.37 12.14
N VAL A 62 4.81 10.92 11.16
CA VAL A 62 4.80 9.52 10.68
C VAL A 62 6.09 8.84 11.16
N PRO A 63 6.04 8.06 12.25
CA PRO A 63 7.24 7.53 12.90
C PRO A 63 7.74 6.24 12.24
N LEU A 64 8.17 6.29 10.96
CA LEU A 64 8.59 5.12 10.18
C LEU A 64 9.59 4.21 10.93
N LYS A 65 10.52 4.79 11.69
CA LYS A 65 11.52 4.02 12.45
C LYS A 65 10.90 3.18 13.57
N ARG A 66 9.70 3.55 14.03
CA ARG A 66 8.96 2.85 15.09
C ARG A 66 8.01 1.80 14.54
N PHE A 67 7.68 1.83 13.25
CA PHE A 67 6.72 0.91 12.64
C PHE A 67 7.01 -0.59 12.89
N PRO A 68 8.26 -1.06 12.92
CA PRO A 68 8.54 -2.46 13.27
C PRO A 68 8.04 -2.89 14.66
N PHE A 69 7.88 -1.92 15.58
CA PHE A 69 7.49 -2.13 16.98
C PHE A 69 6.03 -1.73 17.28
N MET A 70 5.30 -1.24 16.28
CA MET A 70 3.90 -0.83 16.39
C MET A 70 2.98 -1.97 15.92
N SER A 71 1.76 -1.99 16.44
CA SER A 71 0.71 -2.86 15.92
C SER A 71 0.26 -2.43 14.52
N ASP A 72 -0.40 -3.33 13.79
CA ASP A 72 -0.88 -3.05 12.44
C ASP A 72 -1.91 -1.90 12.43
N GLU A 73 -2.81 -1.85 13.42
CA GLU A 73 -3.80 -0.76 13.55
C GLU A 73 -3.14 0.58 13.86
N GLU A 74 -2.15 0.64 14.76
CA GLU A 74 -1.40 1.88 15.02
C GLU A 74 -0.72 2.41 13.75
N ILE A 75 -0.22 1.51 12.89
CA ILE A 75 0.39 1.91 11.61
C ILE A 75 -0.66 2.41 10.63
N VAL A 76 -1.81 1.71 10.55
CA VAL A 76 -2.95 2.15 9.73
C VAL A 76 -3.41 3.54 10.16
N ASP A 77 -3.58 3.76 11.47
CA ASP A 77 -4.00 5.05 12.04
C ASP A 77 -2.97 6.18 11.80
N ALA A 78 -1.68 5.85 11.78
CA ALA A 78 -0.63 6.81 11.46
C ALA A 78 -0.58 7.20 9.97
N LEU A 79 -1.01 6.31 9.06
CA LEU A 79 -0.90 6.50 7.62
C LEU A 79 -2.18 7.04 6.98
N THR A 80 -3.35 6.62 7.44
CA THR A 80 -4.64 6.94 6.79
C THR A 80 -5.08 8.41 6.86
N PRO A 81 -4.62 9.27 7.79
CA PRO A 81 -4.88 10.70 7.74
C PRO A 81 -4.21 11.41 6.55
N LEU A 82 -3.19 10.80 5.94
CA LEU A 82 -2.47 11.39 4.83
C LEU A 82 -3.30 11.31 3.53
N PHE A 83 -3.30 12.39 2.76
CA PHE A 83 -4.04 12.44 1.50
C PHE A 83 -3.69 11.27 0.57
N GLY A 84 -4.71 10.56 0.11
CA GLY A 84 -4.57 9.47 -0.86
C GLY A 84 -3.98 8.17 -0.31
N ILE A 85 -3.81 8.05 1.01
CA ILE A 85 -3.47 6.81 1.70
C ILE A 85 -4.71 6.32 2.44
N GLY A 86 -5.40 5.34 1.87
CA GLY A 86 -6.49 4.64 2.53
C GLY A 86 -6.00 3.36 3.23
N ARG A 87 -6.91 2.71 3.97
CA ARG A 87 -6.64 1.45 4.67
C ARG A 87 -6.00 0.40 3.77
N TRP A 88 -6.53 0.19 2.57
CA TRP A 88 -5.93 -0.75 1.60
C TRP A 88 -4.46 -0.44 1.30
N THR A 89 -4.09 0.83 1.12
CA THR A 89 -2.69 1.21 0.88
C THR A 89 -1.80 0.92 2.09
N ALA A 90 -2.29 1.19 3.29
CA ALA A 90 -1.58 0.85 4.53
C ALA A 90 -1.44 -0.66 4.71
N GLU A 91 -2.47 -1.45 4.41
CA GLU A 91 -2.42 -2.93 4.43
C GLU A 91 -1.39 -3.47 3.42
N MET A 92 -1.29 -2.89 2.23
CA MET A 92 -0.24 -3.26 1.26
C MET A 92 1.17 -2.96 1.80
N PHE A 93 1.35 -1.85 2.48
CA PHE A 93 2.60 -1.53 3.14
C PHE A 93 2.93 -2.53 4.26
N LEU A 94 1.96 -2.90 5.09
CA LEU A 94 2.14 -3.92 6.13
C LEU A 94 2.59 -5.25 5.56
N ILE A 95 1.94 -5.73 4.49
CA ILE A 95 2.24 -7.03 3.89
C ILE A 95 3.59 -6.99 3.16
N PHE A 96 3.78 -6.04 2.23
CA PHE A 96 4.91 -6.07 1.31
C PHE A 96 6.18 -5.43 1.84
N GLN A 97 6.07 -4.44 2.72
CA GLN A 97 7.23 -3.73 3.25
C GLN A 97 7.62 -4.21 4.65
N LEU A 98 6.66 -4.46 5.52
CA LEU A 98 6.93 -4.92 6.88
C LEU A 98 6.85 -6.43 7.05
N GLY A 99 6.37 -7.17 6.06
CA GLY A 99 6.27 -8.63 6.09
C GLY A 99 5.28 -9.14 7.13
N ARG A 100 4.24 -8.37 7.46
CA ARG A 100 3.20 -8.77 8.42
C ARG A 100 2.42 -9.96 7.89
N LEU A 101 2.32 -11.02 8.69
CA LEU A 101 1.73 -12.29 8.25
C LEU A 101 0.22 -12.37 8.44
N ASP A 102 -0.37 -11.46 9.22
CA ASP A 102 -1.77 -11.56 9.64
C ASP A 102 -2.65 -10.37 9.20
N VAL A 103 -2.37 -9.82 8.03
CA VAL A 103 -3.21 -8.77 7.42
C VAL A 103 -4.23 -9.41 6.48
N TRP A 104 -5.51 -9.02 6.63
CA TRP A 104 -6.61 -9.51 5.80
C TRP A 104 -7.24 -8.38 4.97
N PRO A 105 -6.77 -8.11 3.74
CA PRO A 105 -7.18 -6.96 2.94
C PRO A 105 -8.52 -7.23 2.24
N VAL A 106 -9.61 -7.24 2.98
CA VAL A 106 -10.96 -7.55 2.48
C VAL A 106 -11.49 -6.57 1.44
N ASP A 107 -10.97 -5.34 1.43
CA ASP A 107 -11.33 -4.31 0.45
C ASP A 107 -10.60 -4.49 -0.88
N ASP A 108 -9.60 -5.38 -0.95
CA ASP A 108 -8.90 -5.70 -2.18
C ASP A 108 -9.78 -6.56 -3.10
N LEU A 109 -10.06 -6.02 -4.30
CA LEU A 109 -10.92 -6.69 -5.26
C LEU A 109 -10.31 -8.01 -5.79
N ALA A 110 -8.98 -8.05 -5.96
CA ALA A 110 -8.31 -9.25 -6.45
C ALA A 110 -8.30 -10.35 -5.37
N VAL A 111 -8.14 -9.98 -4.09
CA VAL A 111 -8.30 -10.94 -2.98
C VAL A 111 -9.70 -11.53 -2.96
N ARG A 112 -10.75 -10.70 -3.10
CA ARG A 112 -12.13 -11.19 -3.15
C ARG A 112 -12.40 -12.10 -4.34
N ARG A 113 -11.95 -11.72 -5.54
CA ARG A 113 -12.08 -12.53 -6.76
C ARG A 113 -11.34 -13.87 -6.63
N GLY A 114 -10.11 -13.83 -6.13
CA GLY A 114 -9.33 -15.05 -5.90
C GLY A 114 -9.95 -15.96 -4.86
N TRP A 115 -10.51 -15.40 -3.79
CA TRP A 115 -11.29 -16.15 -2.83
C TRP A 115 -12.46 -16.88 -3.50
N ASP A 116 -13.25 -16.16 -4.31
CA ASP A 116 -14.37 -16.72 -5.04
C ASP A 116 -13.93 -17.83 -6.00
N ALA A 117 -12.81 -17.64 -6.71
CA ALA A 117 -12.26 -18.65 -7.62
C ALA A 117 -11.83 -19.92 -6.86
N ILE A 118 -11.10 -19.78 -5.75
CA ILE A 118 -10.64 -20.93 -4.95
C ILE A 118 -11.81 -21.72 -4.36
N HIS A 119 -12.87 -21.02 -3.90
CA HIS A 119 -14.02 -21.65 -3.24
C HIS A 119 -15.19 -21.94 -4.20
N GLN A 120 -15.00 -21.71 -5.53
CA GLN A 120 -16.03 -21.90 -6.56
C GLN A 120 -17.35 -21.20 -6.21
N SER A 121 -17.25 -19.99 -5.66
CA SER A 121 -18.40 -19.21 -5.20
C SER A 121 -19.31 -18.85 -6.38
N ARG A 122 -20.62 -19.10 -6.23
CA ARG A 122 -21.61 -18.77 -7.27
C ARG A 122 -21.91 -17.28 -7.39
N LYS A 123 -21.60 -16.51 -6.38
CA LYS A 123 -21.77 -15.05 -6.30
C LYS A 123 -20.49 -14.37 -5.82
N SER A 124 -20.33 -13.09 -6.17
CA SER A 124 -19.23 -12.29 -5.70
C SER A 124 -19.30 -12.06 -4.20
N THR A 125 -18.23 -12.41 -3.47
CA THR A 125 -18.11 -12.18 -2.03
C THR A 125 -17.81 -10.71 -1.74
N SER A 126 -18.64 -10.07 -0.94
CA SER A 126 -18.40 -8.69 -0.49
C SER A 126 -17.31 -8.63 0.60
N ALA A 127 -16.74 -7.44 0.81
CA ALA A 127 -15.77 -7.22 1.89
C ALA A 127 -16.34 -7.59 3.28
N LYS A 128 -17.63 -7.29 3.50
CA LYS A 128 -18.34 -7.62 4.75
C LYS A 128 -18.46 -9.13 4.96
N GLU A 129 -18.77 -9.87 3.90
CA GLU A 129 -18.86 -11.33 3.93
C GLU A 129 -17.49 -11.98 4.08
N LEU A 130 -16.46 -11.44 3.40
CA LEU A 130 -15.11 -11.98 3.45
C LEU A 130 -14.43 -11.82 4.82
N ARG A 131 -14.75 -10.74 5.54
CA ARG A 131 -14.09 -10.41 6.81
C ARG A 131 -14.11 -11.56 7.83
N PRO A 132 -15.27 -12.14 8.22
CA PRO A 132 -15.31 -13.23 9.18
C PRO A 132 -14.72 -14.54 8.63
N LEU A 133 -14.66 -14.72 7.31
CA LEU A 133 -14.09 -15.93 6.72
C LEU A 133 -12.57 -16.03 6.90
N GLY A 134 -11.90 -14.91 7.17
CA GLY A 134 -10.47 -14.86 7.49
C GLY A 134 -10.11 -15.32 8.91
N GLU A 135 -11.08 -15.37 9.84
CA GLU A 135 -10.79 -15.67 11.26
C GLU A 135 -10.13 -17.05 11.47
N ARG A 136 -10.54 -18.05 10.71
CA ARG A 136 -9.93 -19.40 10.75
C ARG A 136 -8.47 -19.43 10.32
N PHE A 137 -7.97 -18.36 9.71
CA PHE A 137 -6.58 -18.22 9.26
C PHE A 137 -5.81 -17.19 10.09
N ALA A 138 -6.31 -16.84 11.28
CA ALA A 138 -5.63 -15.93 12.18
C ALA A 138 -4.16 -16.33 12.38
N GLY A 139 -3.27 -15.34 12.33
CA GLY A 139 -1.82 -15.53 12.35
C GLY A 139 -1.16 -15.69 10.96
N MET A 140 -1.93 -16.00 9.89
CA MET A 140 -1.38 -16.17 8.54
C MET A 140 -2.30 -15.66 7.41
N ARG A 141 -3.17 -14.70 7.72
CA ARG A 141 -4.13 -14.17 6.75
C ARG A 141 -3.47 -13.53 5.52
N SER A 142 -2.28 -12.96 5.66
CA SER A 142 -1.52 -12.44 4.52
C SER A 142 -1.10 -13.55 3.54
N VAL A 143 -0.79 -14.74 4.03
CA VAL A 143 -0.47 -15.89 3.17
C VAL A 143 -1.70 -16.31 2.38
N VAL A 144 -2.87 -16.33 3.00
CA VAL A 144 -4.14 -16.61 2.31
C VAL A 144 -4.42 -15.55 1.24
N ALA A 145 -4.20 -14.27 1.54
CA ALA A 145 -4.33 -13.20 0.55
C ALA A 145 -3.40 -13.41 -0.66
N TRP A 146 -2.18 -13.89 -0.46
CA TRP A 146 -1.26 -14.25 -1.54
C TRP A 146 -1.84 -15.35 -2.46
N TYR A 147 -2.43 -16.39 -1.90
CA TYR A 147 -3.09 -17.43 -2.70
C TYR A 147 -4.28 -16.86 -3.47
N CYS A 148 -5.07 -15.99 -2.85
CA CYS A 148 -6.16 -15.30 -3.53
C CYS A 148 -5.65 -14.47 -4.73
N TRP A 149 -4.59 -13.66 -4.57
CA TRP A 149 -4.02 -12.89 -5.68
C TRP A 149 -3.53 -13.77 -6.83
N ARG A 150 -3.02 -14.96 -6.54
CA ARG A 150 -2.58 -15.89 -7.59
C ARG A 150 -3.73 -16.57 -8.33
N ALA A 151 -4.90 -16.64 -7.73
CA ALA A 151 -6.09 -17.27 -8.30
C ALA A 151 -7.05 -16.25 -8.96
N SER A 152 -6.78 -14.93 -8.84
CA SER A 152 -7.64 -13.84 -9.34
C SER A 152 -7.48 -13.57 -10.83
#